data_bc676416f36feceb86682dd44d316170
#
_entry.id   bc676416f36feceb86682dd44d316170
#
_cell.length_a   1.000
_cell.length_b   1.000
_cell.length_c   1.000
_cell.angle_alpha   90.00
_cell.angle_beta   90.00
_cell.angle_gamma   90.00
#
_symmetry.space_group_name_H-M   'P 1'
#
loop_
_entity.id
_entity.type
_entity.pdbx_description
1 polymer ?
#
loop_
_entity_poly.entity_id
_entity_poly.type
_entity_poly.pdbx_seq_one_letter_code
_entity_poly.pdbx_strand_id
1 'polypeptide(L)'
;MVRYLDPEDNPELGEERRRRSSPGERLARARERNAALTGTAAIEAAREVALRKLDARACSRSELTTAIEGRGFSAEIAVEVVDRLEAVGLVDDQAYADALVRSRFSGTGASGRALREVLVRKGLDVATIERALSQIDRDDEAERAAQLVARKRRSLAGVPRETAYRRLSSMLVRKGYSPSVASAAVREALDAWGDDDDQAEESWQWGL
;
A
#
# COMPACT_ATOMS: atom_id res chain seq x y z
N MET A 1 -16.73 -35.27 30.39
CA MET A 1 -15.55 -34.96 31.23
C MET A 1 -14.32 -35.07 30.33
N VAL A 2 -13.71 -33.96 29.97
CA VAL A 2 -12.51 -33.94 29.11
C VAL A 2 -11.32 -34.24 30.00
N ARG A 3 -10.61 -35.35 29.76
CA ARG A 3 -9.43 -35.75 30.51
C ARG A 3 -8.23 -34.96 29.95
N TYR A 4 -7.70 -34.05 30.73
CA TYR A 4 -6.44 -33.37 30.38
C TYR A 4 -5.29 -34.39 30.53
N LEU A 5 -4.60 -34.67 29.43
CA LEU A 5 -3.41 -35.53 29.39
C LEU A 5 -2.20 -34.59 29.45
N ASP A 6 -1.42 -34.70 30.52
CA ASP A 6 -0.23 -33.88 30.67
C ASP A 6 0.83 -34.32 29.64
N PRO A 7 1.42 -33.37 28.89
CA PRO A 7 2.47 -33.67 27.91
C PRO A 7 3.75 -34.26 28.51
N GLU A 8 4.02 -34.06 29.79
CA GLU A 8 5.20 -34.62 30.47
C GLU A 8 5.00 -36.10 30.79
N ASP A 9 3.77 -36.53 31.05
CA ASP A 9 3.41 -37.93 31.29
C ASP A 9 3.14 -38.76 30.02
N ASN A 10 3.04 -38.06 28.85
CA ASN A 10 2.77 -38.66 27.56
C ASN A 10 3.73 -38.19 26.46
N PRO A 11 5.00 -38.67 26.46
CA PRO A 11 6.02 -38.22 25.50
C PRO A 11 5.62 -38.48 24.06
N GLU A 12 4.74 -39.44 23.79
CA GLU A 12 4.20 -39.74 22.47
C GLU A 12 3.40 -38.58 21.88
N LEU A 13 2.70 -37.76 22.73
CA LEU A 13 1.99 -36.57 22.29
C LEU A 13 2.95 -35.45 21.85
N GLY A 14 4.13 -35.41 22.42
CA GLY A 14 5.21 -34.49 22.04
C GLY A 14 5.85 -34.89 20.69
N GLU A 15 5.98 -36.18 20.44
CA GLU A 15 6.51 -36.71 19.17
C GLU A 15 5.52 -36.56 18.02
N GLU A 16 4.21 -36.74 18.24
CA GLU A 16 3.19 -36.46 17.22
C GLU A 16 3.12 -34.98 16.84
N ARG A 17 3.33 -34.05 17.79
CA ARG A 17 3.47 -32.62 17.49
C ARG A 17 4.73 -32.30 16.68
N ARG A 18 5.85 -32.98 16.92
CA ARG A 18 7.10 -32.87 16.16
C ARG A 18 6.99 -33.46 14.76
N ARG A 19 6.13 -34.47 14.55
CA ARG A 19 5.84 -35.10 13.23
C ARG A 19 4.95 -34.23 12.34
N ARG A 20 4.28 -33.21 12.87
CA ARG A 20 3.56 -32.23 12.06
C ARG A 20 4.60 -31.36 11.35
N SER A 21 4.76 -31.59 10.04
CA SER A 21 5.67 -30.84 9.19
C SER A 21 5.52 -29.33 9.43
N SER A 22 6.65 -28.64 9.55
CA SER A 22 6.65 -27.18 9.73
C SER A 22 5.93 -26.48 8.57
N PRO A 23 5.42 -25.25 8.75
CA PRO A 23 4.83 -24.50 7.65
C PRO A 23 5.76 -24.39 6.44
N GLY A 24 7.07 -24.25 6.67
CA GLY A 24 8.09 -24.21 5.61
C GLY A 24 8.21 -25.53 4.86
N GLU A 25 8.25 -26.68 5.56
CA GLU A 25 8.30 -28.02 4.94
C GLU A 25 7.03 -28.31 4.13
N ARG A 26 5.86 -27.90 4.62
CA ARG A 26 4.60 -28.06 3.86
C ARG A 26 4.62 -27.24 2.57
N LEU A 27 5.16 -26.01 2.62
CA LEU A 27 5.32 -25.17 1.45
C LEU A 27 6.32 -25.77 0.47
N ALA A 28 7.47 -26.26 0.94
CA ALA A 28 8.48 -26.91 0.09
C ALA A 28 7.91 -28.12 -0.63
N ARG A 29 7.24 -29.03 0.08
CA ARG A 29 6.57 -30.20 -0.53
C ARG A 29 5.46 -29.82 -1.50
N ALA A 30 4.73 -28.72 -1.23
CA ALA A 30 3.72 -28.22 -2.16
C ALA A 30 4.37 -27.69 -3.44
N ARG A 31 5.51 -26.96 -3.34
CA ARG A 31 6.27 -26.48 -4.49
C ARG A 31 6.80 -27.63 -5.35
N GLU A 32 7.37 -28.66 -4.73
CA GLU A 32 7.85 -29.84 -5.45
C GLU A 32 6.72 -30.55 -6.20
N ARG A 33 5.56 -30.76 -5.55
CA ARG A 33 4.38 -31.34 -6.23
C ARG A 33 3.90 -30.49 -7.39
N ASN A 34 3.85 -29.18 -7.23
CA ASN A 34 3.40 -28.26 -8.26
C ASN A 34 4.39 -28.22 -9.44
N ALA A 35 5.71 -28.25 -9.17
CA ALA A 35 6.75 -28.28 -10.20
C ALA A 35 6.72 -29.57 -11.03
N ALA A 36 6.20 -30.67 -10.48
CA ALA A 36 6.02 -31.92 -11.20
C ALA A 36 4.75 -31.96 -12.09
N LEU A 37 3.85 -31.01 -11.94
CA LEU A 37 2.66 -30.90 -12.79
C LEU A 37 3.03 -30.35 -14.18
N THR A 38 2.36 -30.88 -15.21
CA THR A 38 2.54 -30.45 -16.59
C THR A 38 1.19 -30.28 -17.31
N GLY A 39 1.21 -29.55 -18.41
CA GLY A 39 0.03 -29.35 -19.26
C GLY A 39 -1.15 -28.73 -18.53
N THR A 40 -2.36 -29.18 -18.86
CA THR A 40 -3.61 -28.63 -18.30
C THR A 40 -3.69 -28.73 -16.78
N ALA A 41 -3.15 -29.79 -16.18
CA ALA A 41 -3.17 -29.95 -14.73
C ALA A 41 -2.34 -28.88 -14.01
N ALA A 42 -1.20 -28.48 -14.57
CA ALA A 42 -0.38 -27.40 -14.05
C ALA A 42 -1.09 -26.04 -14.17
N ILE A 43 -1.73 -25.78 -15.32
CA ILE A 43 -2.48 -24.54 -15.58
C ILE A 43 -3.65 -24.38 -14.60
N GLU A 44 -4.46 -25.43 -14.39
CA GLU A 44 -5.60 -25.38 -13.47
C GLU A 44 -5.14 -25.20 -12.00
N ALA A 45 -4.10 -25.90 -11.58
CA ALA A 45 -3.55 -25.74 -10.24
C ALA A 45 -2.95 -24.33 -10.02
N ALA A 46 -2.27 -23.77 -11.01
CA ALA A 46 -1.75 -22.39 -10.96
C ALA A 46 -2.88 -21.36 -10.95
N ARG A 47 -3.94 -21.57 -11.75
CA ARG A 47 -5.15 -20.73 -11.76
C ARG A 47 -5.81 -20.67 -10.40
N GLU A 48 -5.93 -21.79 -9.69
CA GLU A 48 -6.44 -21.83 -8.32
C GLU A 48 -5.63 -20.95 -7.35
N VAL A 49 -4.30 -20.90 -7.52
CA VAL A 49 -3.44 -20.02 -6.72
C VAL A 49 -3.77 -18.54 -6.98
N ALA A 50 -3.92 -18.16 -8.24
CA ALA A 50 -4.26 -16.80 -8.63
C ALA A 50 -5.65 -16.40 -8.13
N LEU A 51 -6.67 -17.24 -8.35
CA LEU A 51 -8.04 -16.97 -7.92
C LEU A 51 -8.15 -16.75 -6.42
N ARG A 52 -7.54 -17.62 -5.60
CA ARG A 52 -7.51 -17.42 -4.13
C ARG A 52 -6.87 -16.12 -3.71
N LYS A 53 -5.89 -15.64 -4.47
CA LYS A 53 -5.26 -14.34 -4.17
C LYS A 53 -6.17 -13.18 -4.56
N LEU A 54 -6.87 -13.29 -5.69
CA LEU A 54 -7.85 -12.30 -6.14
C LEU A 54 -9.08 -12.23 -5.24
N ASP A 55 -9.54 -13.37 -4.70
CA ASP A 55 -10.64 -13.42 -3.72
C ASP A 55 -10.31 -12.62 -2.45
N ALA A 56 -9.03 -12.60 -2.05
CA ALA A 56 -8.60 -11.85 -0.87
C ALA A 56 -8.46 -10.34 -1.14
N ARG A 57 -7.97 -9.95 -2.31
CA ARG A 57 -7.79 -8.55 -2.74
C ARG A 57 -7.42 -8.44 -4.22
N ALA A 58 -7.69 -7.28 -4.79
CA ALA A 58 -7.16 -6.94 -6.11
C ALA A 58 -5.61 -7.01 -6.12
N CYS A 59 -5.06 -7.47 -7.23
CA CYS A 59 -3.63 -7.68 -7.43
C CYS A 59 -3.24 -7.26 -8.84
N SER A 60 -1.98 -6.79 -9.01
CA SER A 60 -1.40 -6.58 -10.34
C SER A 60 -1.01 -7.91 -10.99
N ARG A 61 -0.82 -7.90 -12.32
CA ARG A 61 -0.25 -9.02 -13.09
C ARG A 61 1.04 -9.53 -12.43
N SER A 62 1.95 -8.62 -12.12
CA SER A 62 3.24 -8.92 -11.49
C SER A 62 3.10 -9.60 -10.12
N GLU A 63 2.15 -9.15 -9.29
CA GLU A 63 1.89 -9.77 -8.00
C GLU A 63 1.31 -11.19 -8.12
N LEU A 64 0.52 -11.45 -9.17
CA LEU A 64 -0.03 -12.78 -9.45
C LEU A 64 1.03 -13.72 -9.99
N THR A 65 1.81 -13.28 -10.98
CA THR A 65 2.94 -14.05 -11.53
C THR A 65 3.89 -14.47 -10.42
N THR A 66 4.35 -13.53 -9.59
CA THR A 66 5.20 -13.82 -8.43
C THR A 66 4.56 -14.82 -7.47
N ALA A 67 3.23 -14.74 -7.27
CA ALA A 67 2.54 -15.65 -6.36
C ALA A 67 2.46 -17.09 -6.91
N ILE A 68 2.25 -17.23 -8.22
CA ILE A 68 2.19 -18.53 -8.89
C ILE A 68 3.58 -19.17 -8.89
N GLU A 69 4.62 -18.43 -9.30
CA GLU A 69 6.02 -18.89 -9.27
C GLU A 69 6.47 -19.26 -7.85
N GLY A 70 6.08 -18.45 -6.87
CA GLY A 70 6.33 -18.72 -5.45
C GLY A 70 5.69 -20.02 -4.94
N ARG A 71 4.75 -20.61 -5.68
CA ARG A 71 4.15 -21.92 -5.40
C ARG A 71 4.80 -23.07 -6.19
N GLY A 72 5.84 -22.78 -6.99
CA GLY A 72 6.66 -23.77 -7.69
C GLY A 72 6.24 -24.03 -9.14
N PHE A 73 5.36 -23.24 -9.70
CA PHE A 73 5.05 -23.28 -11.13
C PHE A 73 6.11 -22.53 -11.95
N SER A 74 6.28 -22.89 -13.23
CA SER A 74 7.20 -22.22 -14.12
C SER A 74 6.69 -20.83 -14.53
N ALA A 75 7.61 -19.97 -14.98
CA ALA A 75 7.27 -18.63 -15.44
C ALA A 75 6.28 -18.67 -16.64
N GLU A 76 6.44 -19.63 -17.54
CA GLU A 76 5.55 -19.81 -18.70
C GLU A 76 4.12 -20.08 -18.27
N ILE A 77 3.92 -21.01 -17.31
CA ILE A 77 2.59 -21.32 -16.75
C ILE A 77 2.01 -20.09 -16.04
N ALA A 78 2.85 -19.37 -15.29
CA ALA A 78 2.41 -18.18 -14.58
C ALA A 78 1.91 -17.09 -15.55
N VAL A 79 2.66 -16.82 -16.62
CA VAL A 79 2.28 -15.85 -17.67
C VAL A 79 0.99 -16.31 -18.35
N GLU A 80 0.91 -17.56 -18.81
CA GLU A 80 -0.28 -18.11 -19.49
C GLU A 80 -1.55 -17.98 -18.64
N VAL A 81 -1.46 -18.30 -17.36
CA VAL A 81 -2.60 -18.19 -16.43
C VAL A 81 -3.01 -16.73 -16.26
N VAL A 82 -2.05 -15.82 -16.05
CA VAL A 82 -2.35 -14.39 -15.85
C VAL A 82 -2.94 -13.76 -17.10
N ASP A 83 -2.44 -14.13 -18.30
CA ASP A 83 -2.98 -13.66 -19.58
C ASP A 83 -4.43 -14.11 -19.78
N ARG A 84 -4.76 -15.35 -19.41
CA ARG A 84 -6.15 -15.84 -19.45
C ARG A 84 -7.07 -15.10 -18.47
N LEU A 85 -6.59 -14.78 -17.28
CA LEU A 85 -7.37 -14.02 -16.29
C LEU A 85 -7.57 -12.57 -16.74
N GLU A 86 -6.61 -11.97 -17.40
CA GLU A 86 -6.73 -10.64 -18.01
C GLU A 86 -7.72 -10.66 -19.16
N ALA A 87 -7.65 -11.64 -20.06
CA ALA A 87 -8.56 -11.79 -21.20
C ALA A 87 -10.04 -11.87 -20.79
N VAL A 88 -10.34 -12.38 -19.58
CA VAL A 88 -11.70 -12.44 -19.02
C VAL A 88 -12.01 -11.29 -18.04
N GLY A 89 -11.12 -10.29 -17.93
CA GLY A 89 -11.33 -9.09 -17.13
C GLY A 89 -11.22 -9.28 -15.62
N LEU A 90 -10.65 -10.40 -15.14
CA LEU A 90 -10.39 -10.62 -13.71
C LEU A 90 -9.11 -9.93 -13.24
N VAL A 91 -8.24 -9.57 -14.17
CA VAL A 91 -7.00 -8.80 -13.94
C VAL A 91 -7.02 -7.60 -14.87
N ASP A 92 -6.80 -6.42 -14.30
CA ASP A 92 -6.71 -5.17 -15.04
C ASP A 92 -5.76 -4.24 -14.27
N ASP A 93 -4.54 -4.13 -14.76
CA ASP A 93 -3.49 -3.33 -14.13
C ASP A 93 -3.81 -1.82 -14.16
N GLN A 94 -4.57 -1.34 -15.16
CA GLN A 94 -4.98 0.06 -15.19
C GLN A 94 -6.05 0.34 -14.13
N ALA A 95 -7.10 -0.46 -14.07
CA ALA A 95 -8.15 -0.31 -13.05
C ALA A 95 -7.57 -0.46 -11.63
N TYR A 96 -6.62 -1.39 -11.45
CA TYR A 96 -5.91 -1.58 -10.18
C TYR A 96 -5.07 -0.36 -9.79
N ALA A 97 -4.30 0.20 -10.74
CA ALA A 97 -3.50 1.40 -10.53
C ALA A 97 -4.37 2.60 -10.16
N ASP A 98 -5.45 2.81 -10.89
CA ASP A 98 -6.39 3.89 -10.69
C ASP A 98 -7.05 3.84 -9.30
N ALA A 99 -7.50 2.65 -8.89
CA ALA A 99 -8.08 2.45 -7.58
C ALA A 99 -7.06 2.68 -6.45
N LEU A 100 -5.81 2.24 -6.66
CA LEU A 100 -4.72 2.40 -5.70
C LEU A 100 -4.33 3.89 -5.54
N VAL A 101 -4.23 4.63 -6.64
CA VAL A 101 -3.97 6.08 -6.63
C VAL A 101 -5.06 6.81 -5.86
N ARG A 102 -6.34 6.61 -6.21
CA ARG A 102 -7.47 7.25 -5.51
C ARG A 102 -7.46 6.93 -4.01
N SER A 103 -7.29 5.67 -3.65
CA SER A 103 -7.27 5.23 -2.24
C SER A 103 -6.12 5.84 -1.45
N ARG A 104 -4.92 5.92 -2.03
CA ARG A 104 -3.73 6.47 -1.35
C ARG A 104 -3.75 7.98 -1.27
N PHE A 105 -4.18 8.66 -2.33
CA PHE A 105 -4.30 10.11 -2.35
C PHE A 105 -5.34 10.59 -1.33
N SER A 106 -6.56 10.05 -1.36
CA SER A 106 -7.63 10.45 -0.43
C SER A 106 -7.36 9.98 1.00
N GLY A 107 -6.91 8.74 1.20
CA GLY A 107 -6.72 8.16 2.53
C GLY A 107 -5.49 8.68 3.25
N THR A 108 -4.31 8.47 2.67
CA THR A 108 -3.03 8.82 3.32
C THR A 108 -2.49 10.19 2.89
N GLY A 109 -3.04 10.80 1.85
CA GLY A 109 -2.53 12.02 1.23
C GLY A 109 -1.17 11.82 0.56
N ALA A 110 -0.91 10.62 0.04
CA ALA A 110 0.27 10.38 -0.79
C ALA A 110 0.05 11.01 -2.16
N SER A 111 1.07 11.65 -2.74
CA SER A 111 1.03 12.27 -4.06
C SER A 111 2.31 12.01 -4.85
N GLY A 112 2.33 12.42 -6.10
CA GLY A 112 3.48 12.49 -6.98
C GLY A 112 4.43 11.29 -6.85
N ARG A 113 5.66 11.57 -6.37
CA ARG A 113 6.72 10.58 -6.24
C ARG A 113 6.35 9.40 -5.34
N ALA A 114 5.68 9.64 -4.23
CA ALA A 114 5.34 8.56 -3.30
C ALA A 114 4.32 7.58 -3.91
N LEU A 115 3.34 8.08 -4.67
CA LEU A 115 2.41 7.22 -5.42
C LEU A 115 3.15 6.41 -6.49
N ARG A 116 4.02 7.06 -7.27
CA ARG A 116 4.85 6.39 -8.27
C ARG A 116 5.65 5.24 -7.68
N GLU A 117 6.34 5.47 -6.56
CA GLU A 117 7.12 4.44 -5.88
C GLU A 117 6.25 3.24 -5.42
N VAL A 118 5.02 3.51 -5.01
CA VAL A 118 4.07 2.43 -4.66
C VAL A 118 3.69 1.61 -5.90
N LEU A 119 3.35 2.28 -7.01
CA LEU A 119 2.94 1.62 -8.26
C LEU A 119 4.09 0.79 -8.86
N VAL A 120 5.32 1.33 -8.86
CA VAL A 120 6.53 0.60 -9.29
C VAL A 120 6.73 -0.66 -8.45
N ARG A 121 6.60 -0.58 -7.12
CA ARG A 121 6.70 -1.77 -6.25
C ARG A 121 5.60 -2.80 -6.50
N LYS A 122 4.49 -2.41 -7.12
CA LYS A 122 3.42 -3.31 -7.57
C LYS A 122 3.70 -3.94 -8.94
N GLY A 123 4.83 -3.61 -9.55
CA GLY A 123 5.27 -4.14 -10.82
C GLY A 123 4.46 -3.65 -12.01
N LEU A 124 3.84 -2.46 -11.89
CA LEU A 124 3.11 -1.83 -12.98
C LEU A 124 4.08 -1.19 -13.98
N ASP A 125 3.71 -1.20 -15.25
CA ASP A 125 4.48 -0.56 -16.31
C ASP A 125 4.38 0.97 -16.28
N VAL A 126 5.35 1.64 -16.93
CA VAL A 126 5.46 3.09 -16.92
C VAL A 126 4.22 3.77 -17.50
N ALA A 127 3.66 3.25 -18.59
CA ALA A 127 2.50 3.87 -19.24
C ALA A 127 1.25 3.80 -18.35
N THR A 128 1.02 2.67 -17.70
CA THR A 128 -0.05 2.49 -16.72
C THR A 128 0.13 3.42 -15.52
N ILE A 129 1.36 3.56 -15.00
CA ILE A 129 1.67 4.47 -13.90
C ILE A 129 1.37 5.93 -14.29
N GLU A 130 1.81 6.38 -15.46
CA GLU A 130 1.58 7.76 -15.91
C GLU A 130 0.09 8.06 -16.07
N ARG A 131 -0.66 7.15 -16.70
CA ARG A 131 -2.12 7.31 -16.83
C ARG A 131 -2.82 7.36 -15.48
N ALA A 132 -2.44 6.50 -14.54
CA ALA A 132 -3.03 6.50 -13.22
C ALA A 132 -2.72 7.77 -12.44
N LEU A 133 -1.50 8.30 -12.52
CA LEU A 133 -1.10 9.53 -11.84
C LEU A 133 -1.74 10.78 -12.46
N SER A 134 -2.07 10.78 -13.76
CA SER A 134 -2.72 11.91 -14.42
C SER A 134 -4.15 12.19 -13.95
N GLN A 135 -4.74 11.29 -13.13
CA GLN A 135 -6.03 11.54 -12.48
C GLN A 135 -5.99 12.64 -11.40
N ILE A 136 -4.80 12.94 -10.89
CA ILE A 136 -4.61 13.97 -9.87
C ILE A 136 -4.11 15.20 -10.59
N ASP A 137 -4.92 16.24 -10.66
CA ASP A 137 -4.50 17.51 -11.21
C ASP A 137 -3.75 18.36 -10.18
N ARG A 138 -3.30 19.55 -10.60
CA ARG A 138 -2.51 20.45 -9.73
C ARG A 138 -3.35 21.08 -8.63
N ASP A 139 -4.61 21.33 -8.89
CA ASP A 139 -5.52 21.96 -7.94
C ASP A 139 -5.91 20.96 -6.86
N ASP A 140 -6.22 19.71 -7.23
CA ASP A 140 -6.42 18.59 -6.30
C ASP A 140 -5.20 18.39 -5.39
N GLU A 141 -3.99 18.43 -5.97
CA GLU A 141 -2.75 18.27 -5.22
C GLU A 141 -2.52 19.42 -4.24
N ALA A 142 -2.76 20.66 -4.66
CA ALA A 142 -2.62 21.84 -3.81
C ALA A 142 -3.64 21.85 -2.67
N GLU A 143 -4.91 21.57 -2.96
CA GLU A 143 -5.96 21.48 -1.95
C GLU A 143 -5.67 20.38 -0.92
N ARG A 144 -5.24 19.22 -1.40
CA ARG A 144 -4.90 18.12 -0.50
C ARG A 144 -3.69 18.42 0.38
N ALA A 145 -2.68 19.11 -0.15
CA ALA A 145 -1.53 19.59 0.62
C ALA A 145 -1.98 20.56 1.73
N ALA A 146 -2.83 21.52 1.42
CA ALA A 146 -3.39 22.49 2.37
C ALA A 146 -4.17 21.79 3.50
N GLN A 147 -5.04 20.82 3.18
CA GLN A 147 -5.77 20.02 4.16
C GLN A 147 -4.84 19.26 5.12
N LEU A 148 -3.75 18.67 4.60
CA LEU A 148 -2.76 17.96 5.41
C LEU A 148 -2.02 18.91 6.35
N VAL A 149 -1.63 20.07 5.87
CA VAL A 149 -0.98 21.12 6.66
C VAL A 149 -1.92 21.63 7.75
N ALA A 150 -3.16 21.97 7.42
CA ALA A 150 -4.16 22.47 8.38
C ALA A 150 -4.40 21.46 9.52
N ARG A 151 -4.48 20.17 9.20
CA ARG A 151 -4.62 19.11 10.21
C ARG A 151 -3.39 19.00 11.11
N LYS A 152 -2.19 19.07 10.52
CA LYS A 152 -0.93 18.93 11.27
C LYS A 152 -0.58 20.18 12.05
N ARG A 153 -0.95 21.36 11.58
CA ARG A 153 -0.72 22.67 12.23
C ARG A 153 -1.17 22.66 13.69
N ARG A 154 -2.34 22.10 14.00
CA ARG A 154 -2.88 22.02 15.35
C ARG A 154 -1.92 21.39 16.38
N SER A 155 -1.07 20.45 15.94
CA SER A 155 -0.09 19.79 16.81
C SER A 155 1.24 20.54 16.93
N LEU A 156 1.34 21.72 16.32
CA LEU A 156 2.52 22.59 16.32
C LEU A 156 2.27 23.93 17.02
N ALA A 157 1.18 24.07 17.75
CA ALA A 157 0.91 25.27 18.56
C ALA A 157 2.08 25.53 19.52
N GLY A 158 2.55 26.79 19.57
CA GLY A 158 3.70 27.21 20.38
C GLY A 158 5.08 26.84 19.81
N VAL A 159 5.14 26.23 18.62
CA VAL A 159 6.42 25.93 17.95
C VAL A 159 6.85 27.16 17.12
N PRO A 160 8.13 27.60 17.19
CA PRO A 160 8.61 28.73 16.36
C PRO A 160 8.30 28.51 14.88
N ARG A 161 7.85 29.59 14.19
CA ARG A 161 7.40 29.59 12.79
C ARG A 161 8.37 28.87 11.84
N GLU A 162 9.66 29.13 11.96
CA GLU A 162 10.68 28.48 11.12
C GLU A 162 10.72 26.94 11.33
N THR A 163 10.62 26.52 12.58
CA THR A 163 10.59 25.08 12.91
C THR A 163 9.31 24.42 12.43
N ALA A 164 8.16 25.09 12.53
CA ALA A 164 6.88 24.64 12.01
C ALA A 164 6.96 24.51 10.48
N TYR A 165 7.49 25.52 9.78
CA TYR A 165 7.71 25.50 8.34
C TYR A 165 8.53 24.28 7.91
N ARG A 166 9.68 24.06 8.53
CA ARG A 166 10.56 22.92 8.22
C ARG A 166 9.87 21.56 8.43
N ARG A 167 9.14 21.42 9.54
CA ARG A 167 8.43 20.16 9.87
C ARG A 167 7.30 19.86 8.89
N LEU A 168 6.49 20.86 8.55
CA LEU A 168 5.37 20.73 7.62
C LEU A 168 5.85 20.47 6.20
N SER A 169 6.84 21.22 5.72
CA SER A 169 7.43 21.02 4.39
C SER A 169 8.04 19.61 4.26
N SER A 170 8.82 19.17 5.27
CA SER A 170 9.38 17.82 5.29
C SER A 170 8.31 16.73 5.29
N MET A 171 7.17 16.95 5.97
CA MET A 171 6.04 16.03 5.95
C MET A 171 5.47 15.88 4.53
N LEU A 172 5.21 17.00 3.83
CA LEU A 172 4.66 16.97 2.48
C LEU A 172 5.64 16.34 1.47
N VAL A 173 6.93 16.69 1.55
CA VAL A 173 7.96 16.09 0.69
C VAL A 173 8.02 14.56 0.87
N ARG A 174 7.95 14.06 2.12
CA ARG A 174 7.88 12.60 2.37
C ARG A 174 6.60 11.96 1.82
N LYS A 175 5.52 12.70 1.70
CA LYS A 175 4.27 12.25 1.08
C LYS A 175 4.29 12.32 -0.45
N GLY A 176 5.38 12.84 -1.04
CA GLY A 176 5.62 12.86 -2.48
C GLY A 176 5.27 14.17 -3.18
N TYR A 177 4.83 15.20 -2.45
CA TYR A 177 4.57 16.51 -3.03
C TYR A 177 5.86 17.16 -3.53
N SER A 178 5.75 17.93 -4.60
CA SER A 178 6.86 18.72 -5.10
C SER A 178 7.28 19.80 -4.07
N PRO A 179 8.56 20.23 -4.04
CA PRO A 179 8.99 21.31 -3.16
C PRO A 179 8.20 22.62 -3.34
N SER A 180 7.77 22.92 -4.57
CA SER A 180 6.96 24.09 -4.88
C SER A 180 5.57 24.03 -4.23
N VAL A 181 4.85 22.92 -4.41
CA VAL A 181 3.53 22.71 -3.79
C VAL A 181 3.66 22.69 -2.25
N ALA A 182 4.67 21.98 -1.73
CA ALA A 182 4.89 21.92 -0.30
C ALA A 182 5.17 23.29 0.31
N SER A 183 6.03 24.10 -0.33
CA SER A 183 6.36 25.45 0.17
C SER A 183 5.18 26.42 0.07
N ALA A 184 4.40 26.35 -1.01
CA ALA A 184 3.21 27.20 -1.18
C ALA A 184 2.17 26.90 -0.09
N ALA A 185 1.75 25.63 0.06
CA ALA A 185 0.77 25.24 1.04
C ALA A 185 1.18 25.56 2.50
N VAL A 186 2.48 25.41 2.81
CA VAL A 186 2.97 25.71 4.16
C VAL A 186 3.04 27.20 4.43
N ARG A 187 3.48 28.01 3.46
CA ARG A 187 3.51 29.49 3.62
C ARG A 187 2.12 30.02 3.84
N GLU A 188 1.18 29.69 2.96
CA GLU A 188 -0.22 30.11 3.07
C GLU A 188 -0.81 29.79 4.45
N ALA A 189 -0.60 28.56 4.93
CA ALA A 189 -1.10 28.14 6.23
C ALA A 189 -0.43 28.85 7.41
N LEU A 190 0.85 29.26 7.31
CA LEU A 190 1.57 29.96 8.35
C LEU A 190 1.32 31.49 8.31
N ASP A 191 1.03 32.05 7.14
CA ASP A 191 0.62 33.44 7.01
C ASP A 191 -0.74 33.68 7.66
N ALA A 192 -1.72 32.79 7.36
CA ALA A 192 -3.02 32.81 8.04
C ALA A 192 -2.93 32.54 9.56
N TRP A 193 -1.83 31.97 10.05
CA TRP A 193 -1.63 31.74 11.49
C TRP A 193 -1.14 33.01 12.24
N GLY A 194 -0.26 33.83 11.59
CA GLY A 194 0.18 35.09 12.14
C GLY A 194 -0.97 36.08 12.31
N ASP A 195 -1.89 36.13 11.36
CA ASP A 195 -3.07 37.01 11.40
C ASP A 195 -4.06 36.60 12.53
N ASP A 196 -4.18 35.29 12.84
CA ASP A 196 -5.02 34.81 13.95
C ASP A 196 -4.44 35.17 15.33
N ASP A 197 -3.11 35.14 15.50
CA ASP A 197 -2.44 35.48 16.76
C ASP A 197 -2.50 37.02 17.02
N ASP A 198 -2.33 37.85 15.97
CA ASP A 198 -2.45 39.29 16.07
C ASP A 198 -3.88 39.76 16.41
N GLN A 199 -4.91 39.10 15.84
CA GLN A 199 -6.32 39.39 16.17
C GLN A 199 -6.69 38.94 17.59
N ALA A 200 -6.07 37.89 18.11
CA ALA A 200 -6.29 37.43 19.48
C ALA A 200 -5.70 38.44 20.49
N GLU A 201 -4.53 39.01 20.23
CA GLU A 201 -3.93 40.06 21.08
C GLU A 201 -4.73 41.37 21.07
N GLU A 202 -5.25 41.83 19.92
CA GLU A 202 -6.11 42.99 19.82
C GLU A 202 -7.42 42.84 20.61
N SER A 203 -8.02 41.61 20.61
CA SER A 203 -9.27 41.36 21.33
C SER A 203 -9.12 41.43 22.85
N TRP A 204 -7.92 41.20 23.39
CA TRP A 204 -7.63 41.34 24.83
C TRP A 204 -7.38 42.78 25.26
N GLN A 205 -7.00 43.67 24.34
CA GLN A 205 -6.76 45.10 24.67
C GLN A 205 -8.03 45.94 24.83
N TRP A 206 -9.20 45.47 24.35
CA TRP A 206 -10.47 46.18 24.42
C TRP A 206 -11.46 45.60 25.42
N GLY A 207 -11.03 44.65 26.25
CA GLY A 207 -11.84 43.99 27.26
C GLY A 207 -11.61 44.52 28.68
N LEU A 208 -11.61 45.84 28.89
CA LEU A 208 -11.72 46.49 30.20
C LEU A 208 -12.96 47.38 30.25
#